data_ca499f842b50d253a3e025a72bbc26f3
#
_entry.id   ca499f842b50d253a3e025a72bbc26f3
#
_cell.length_a   1.000
_cell.length_b   1.000
_cell.length_c   1.000
_cell.angle_alpha   90.00
_cell.angle_beta   90.00
_cell.angle_gamma   90.00
#
_symmetry.space_group_name_H-M   'P 1'
#
loop_
_entity.id
_entity.type
_entity.pdbx_description
1 polymer ?
#
loop_
_entity_poly.entity_id
_entity_poly.type
_entity_poly.pdbx_seq_one_letter_code
_entity_poly.pdbx_strand_id
1 'polypeptide(L)'
;YELQMESLKLGKRQLEDQKSILSHQLCNALGIEDAIIVPDIDLTATGYELMSEKDLQSEALVNAPQIRQSELATNVAEQQLKLAKSELLPKVAVVAADNFTGPFTYDIPPINKNFNVWYVGVGVKYSLSSLFKTPKSVRRAEAQLRQSQEAHAVTNENVNNQVHQAYTMHQQAYVELRTQQKSVELANQNFQVVQNRYANQLALITDMIDASNVKLNAELQEVNAQINIAYTYYNVKYVTGKI
;
A
#
# COMPACT_ATOMS: atom_id res chain seq x y z
N TYR A 1 -15.76 30.75 -28.16
CA TYR A 1 -16.86 29.98 -27.54
C TYR A 1 -16.85 28.51 -27.98
N GLU A 2 -16.82 28.22 -29.29
CA GLU A 2 -16.80 26.85 -29.82
C GLU A 2 -15.59 26.05 -29.33
N LEU A 3 -14.39 26.64 -29.39
CA LEU A 3 -13.16 26.01 -28.89
C LEU A 3 -13.28 25.62 -27.40
N GLN A 4 -13.91 26.46 -26.61
CA GLN A 4 -14.09 26.25 -25.17
C GLN A 4 -15.13 25.15 -24.88
N MET A 5 -16.21 25.12 -25.67
CA MET A 5 -17.20 24.02 -25.59
C MET A 5 -16.55 22.66 -25.92
N GLU A 6 -15.70 22.60 -26.96
CA GLU A 6 -14.99 21.39 -27.33
C GLU A 6 -13.96 20.98 -26.24
N SER A 7 -13.28 21.93 -25.60
CA SER A 7 -12.40 21.66 -24.47
C SER A 7 -13.14 21.08 -23.26
N LEU A 8 -14.32 21.62 -22.95
CA LEU A 8 -15.17 21.08 -21.85
C LEU A 8 -15.70 19.67 -22.18
N LYS A 9 -16.09 19.40 -23.43
CA LYS A 9 -16.49 18.06 -23.88
C LYS A 9 -15.35 17.05 -23.75
N LEU A 10 -14.14 17.44 -24.16
CA LEU A 10 -12.95 16.62 -24.01
C LEU A 10 -12.68 16.32 -22.53
N GLY A 11 -12.71 17.33 -21.67
CA GLY A 11 -12.54 17.16 -20.22
C GLY A 11 -13.56 16.21 -19.60
N LYS A 12 -14.84 16.38 -19.98
CA LYS A 12 -15.90 15.46 -19.55
C LYS A 12 -15.60 14.00 -19.98
N ARG A 13 -15.20 13.80 -21.24
CA ARG A 13 -14.88 12.46 -21.75
C ARG A 13 -13.70 11.83 -20.99
N GLN A 14 -12.65 12.61 -20.71
CA GLN A 14 -11.49 12.15 -19.93
C GLN A 14 -11.89 11.72 -18.51
N LEU A 15 -12.78 12.44 -17.85
CA LEU A 15 -13.32 12.06 -16.53
C LEU A 15 -14.14 10.78 -16.59
N GLU A 16 -14.97 10.60 -17.62
CA GLU A 16 -15.74 9.36 -17.83
C GLU A 16 -14.82 8.15 -18.07
N ASP A 17 -13.77 8.33 -18.86
CA ASP A 17 -12.78 7.29 -19.12
C ASP A 17 -11.98 6.95 -17.84
N GLN A 18 -11.55 7.93 -17.04
CA GLN A 18 -10.90 7.72 -15.75
C GLN A 18 -11.82 7.00 -14.76
N LYS A 19 -13.10 7.38 -14.69
CA LYS A 19 -14.09 6.69 -13.85
C LYS A 19 -14.21 5.22 -14.23
N SER A 20 -14.25 4.91 -15.53
CA SER A 20 -14.31 3.53 -16.02
C SER A 20 -13.06 2.73 -15.61
N ILE A 21 -11.86 3.31 -15.78
CA ILE A 21 -10.59 2.68 -15.39
C ILE A 21 -10.55 2.40 -13.88
N LEU A 22 -10.89 3.39 -13.05
CA LEU A 22 -10.89 3.24 -11.59
C LEU A 22 -11.93 2.23 -11.11
N SER A 23 -13.12 2.22 -11.74
CA SER A 23 -14.15 1.22 -11.42
C SER A 23 -13.68 -0.19 -11.73
N HIS A 24 -13.05 -0.41 -12.89
CA HIS A 24 -12.48 -1.71 -13.25
C HIS A 24 -11.38 -2.14 -12.26
N GLN A 25 -10.47 -1.24 -11.88
CA GLN A 25 -9.44 -1.53 -10.89
C GLN A 25 -10.03 -1.89 -9.52
N LEU A 26 -11.08 -1.19 -9.10
CA LEU A 26 -11.77 -1.48 -7.84
C LEU A 26 -12.50 -2.83 -7.90
N CYS A 27 -13.19 -3.13 -9.00
CA CYS A 27 -13.83 -4.44 -9.21
C CYS A 27 -12.82 -5.57 -9.14
N ASN A 28 -11.66 -5.44 -9.79
CA ASN A 28 -10.58 -6.42 -9.70
C ASN A 28 -10.05 -6.59 -8.27
N ALA A 29 -9.89 -5.49 -7.52
CA ALA A 29 -9.45 -5.54 -6.13
C ALA A 29 -10.47 -6.22 -5.20
N LEU A 30 -11.76 -6.06 -5.47
CA LEU A 30 -12.87 -6.66 -4.72
C LEU A 30 -13.23 -8.08 -5.19
N GLY A 31 -12.71 -8.53 -6.34
CA GLY A 31 -13.04 -9.83 -6.92
C GLY A 31 -14.49 -9.93 -7.43
N ILE A 32 -15.09 -8.82 -7.84
CA ILE A 32 -16.45 -8.75 -8.40
C ILE A 32 -16.41 -8.51 -9.91
N GLU A 33 -17.49 -8.84 -10.61
CA GLU A 33 -17.62 -8.57 -12.04
C GLU A 33 -17.59 -7.07 -12.32
N ASP A 34 -17.12 -6.68 -13.52
CA ASP A 34 -17.03 -5.30 -13.95
C ASP A 34 -18.37 -4.56 -13.81
N ALA A 35 -18.39 -3.61 -12.90
CA ALA A 35 -19.51 -2.72 -12.65
C ALA A 35 -18.99 -1.29 -12.52
N ILE A 36 -19.80 -0.29 -12.88
CA ILE A 36 -19.47 1.09 -12.61
C ILE A 36 -19.88 1.38 -11.17
N ILE A 37 -18.89 1.40 -10.27
CA ILE A 37 -19.11 1.76 -8.87
C ILE A 37 -19.04 3.28 -8.76
N VAL A 38 -20.13 3.87 -8.33
CA VAL A 38 -20.19 5.29 -7.96
C VAL A 38 -20.55 5.34 -6.48
N PRO A 39 -19.57 5.54 -5.59
CA PRO A 39 -19.89 5.77 -4.20
C PRO A 39 -20.65 7.09 -4.10
N ASP A 40 -21.78 7.07 -3.39
CA ASP A 40 -22.49 8.29 -3.00
C ASP A 40 -21.72 8.92 -1.83
N ILE A 41 -20.74 9.77 -2.18
CA ILE A 41 -19.95 10.49 -1.19
C ILE A 41 -20.62 11.85 -0.98
N ASP A 42 -21.21 12.05 0.18
CA ASP A 42 -21.66 13.37 0.60
C ASP A 42 -20.43 14.25 0.89
N LEU A 43 -20.03 15.04 -0.10
CA LEU A 43 -18.90 15.98 0.02
C LEU A 43 -19.15 17.11 1.02
N THR A 44 -20.41 17.28 1.46
CA THR A 44 -20.78 18.30 2.45
C THR A 44 -20.76 17.74 3.88
N ALA A 45 -20.59 16.43 4.05
CA ALA A 45 -20.63 15.77 5.34
C ALA A 45 -19.51 16.22 6.27
N THR A 46 -19.87 16.59 7.47
CA THR A 46 -19.00 16.93 8.60
C THR A 46 -18.46 15.64 9.26
N GLY A 47 -17.67 14.85 8.57
CA GLY A 47 -17.25 13.53 9.07
C GLY A 47 -15.77 13.23 8.88
N TYR A 48 -15.00 14.19 8.36
CA TYR A 48 -13.59 14.00 8.03
C TYR A 48 -12.62 14.53 9.11
N GLU A 49 -13.10 14.59 10.37
CA GLU A 49 -12.22 14.98 11.48
C GLU A 49 -11.28 13.84 11.86
N LEU A 50 -10.01 14.18 12.05
CA LEU A 50 -8.96 13.26 12.48
C LEU A 50 -8.70 13.41 13.99
N MET A 51 -8.25 12.32 14.59
CA MET A 51 -7.64 12.34 15.92
C MET A 51 -6.34 13.15 15.91
N SER A 52 -5.74 13.33 17.07
CA SER A 52 -4.44 14.02 17.15
C SER A 52 -3.37 13.26 16.36
N GLU A 53 -2.40 14.00 15.83
CA GLU A 53 -1.28 13.41 15.08
C GLU A 53 -0.55 12.33 15.89
N LYS A 54 -0.37 12.54 17.20
CA LYS A 54 0.30 11.57 18.08
C LYS A 54 -0.47 10.28 18.22
N ASP A 55 -1.80 10.36 18.29
CA ASP A 55 -2.64 9.17 18.37
C ASP A 55 -2.57 8.38 17.06
N LEU A 56 -2.59 9.09 15.91
CA LEU A 56 -2.45 8.47 14.58
C LEU A 56 -1.07 7.82 14.39
N GLN A 57 0.00 8.44 14.87
CA GLN A 57 1.35 7.85 14.84
C GLN A 57 1.42 6.58 15.68
N SER A 58 0.87 6.62 16.91
CA SER A 58 0.83 5.46 17.79
C SER A 58 0.01 4.32 17.17
N GLU A 59 -1.09 4.64 16.53
CA GLU A 59 -1.94 3.68 15.85
C GLU A 59 -1.24 3.06 14.62
N ALA A 60 -0.54 3.86 13.82
CA ALA A 60 0.20 3.38 12.66
C ALA A 60 1.32 2.41 13.05
N LEU A 61 2.04 2.66 14.15
CA LEU A 61 3.08 1.76 14.65
C LEU A 61 2.54 0.38 15.04
N VAL A 62 1.25 0.26 15.36
CA VAL A 62 0.61 -1.02 15.72
C VAL A 62 -0.02 -1.69 14.49
N ASN A 63 -0.66 -0.91 13.63
CA ASN A 63 -1.55 -1.45 12.59
C ASN A 63 -0.94 -1.41 11.18
N ALA A 64 0.06 -0.55 10.91
CA ALA A 64 0.59 -0.42 9.57
C ALA A 64 1.24 -1.72 9.07
N PRO A 65 0.83 -2.25 7.89
CA PRO A 65 1.35 -3.51 7.36
C PRO A 65 2.87 -3.51 7.17
N GLN A 66 3.47 -2.35 6.86
CA GLN A 66 4.92 -2.19 6.69
C GLN A 66 5.68 -2.48 7.99
N ILE A 67 5.14 -2.06 9.15
CA ILE A 67 5.72 -2.33 10.46
C ILE A 67 5.71 -3.83 10.72
N ARG A 68 4.56 -4.48 10.53
CA ARG A 68 4.44 -5.91 10.72
C ARG A 68 5.33 -6.72 9.77
N GLN A 69 5.45 -6.28 8.52
CA GLN A 69 6.36 -6.91 7.55
C GLN A 69 7.81 -6.82 8.00
N SER A 70 8.27 -5.67 8.47
CA SER A 70 9.65 -5.46 8.95
C SER A 70 9.93 -6.21 10.25
N GLU A 71 8.94 -6.32 11.15
CA GLU A 71 9.01 -7.16 12.35
C GLU A 71 9.17 -8.65 12.00
N LEU A 72 8.35 -9.15 11.08
CA LEU A 72 8.45 -10.53 10.60
C LEU A 72 9.78 -10.81 9.90
N ALA A 73 10.33 -9.84 9.15
CA ALA A 73 11.66 -9.96 8.55
C ALA A 73 12.75 -10.08 9.63
N THR A 74 12.64 -9.36 10.74
CA THR A 74 13.55 -9.46 11.88
C THR A 74 13.42 -10.83 12.56
N ASN A 75 12.20 -11.33 12.75
CA ASN A 75 11.95 -12.66 13.29
C ASN A 75 12.55 -13.76 12.39
N VAL A 76 12.44 -13.64 11.08
CA VAL A 76 13.09 -14.55 10.11
C VAL A 76 14.62 -14.53 10.30
N ALA A 77 15.23 -13.36 10.42
CA ALA A 77 16.68 -13.23 10.62
C ALA A 77 17.12 -13.86 11.97
N GLU A 78 16.31 -13.74 13.02
CA GLU A 78 16.56 -14.42 14.30
C GLU A 78 16.53 -15.95 14.16
N GLN A 79 15.53 -16.49 13.44
CA GLN A 79 15.48 -17.94 13.22
C GLN A 79 16.65 -18.43 12.36
N GLN A 80 17.10 -17.63 11.37
CA GLN A 80 18.29 -17.93 10.58
C GLN A 80 19.57 -17.95 11.44
N LEU A 81 19.68 -17.05 12.43
CA LEU A 81 20.77 -17.06 13.40
C LEU A 81 20.72 -18.33 14.27
N LYS A 82 19.55 -18.73 14.75
CA LYS A 82 19.38 -19.99 15.51
C LYS A 82 19.74 -21.19 14.66
N LEU A 83 19.33 -21.19 13.39
CA LEU A 83 19.69 -22.23 12.42
C LEU A 83 21.22 -22.31 12.20
N ALA A 84 21.88 -21.16 12.00
CA ALA A 84 23.33 -21.11 11.87
C ALA A 84 24.05 -21.64 13.13
N LYS A 85 23.56 -21.30 14.32
CA LYS A 85 24.09 -21.83 15.59
C LYS A 85 23.86 -23.33 15.75
N SER A 86 22.74 -23.87 15.25
CA SER A 86 22.44 -25.31 15.32
C SER A 86 23.39 -26.17 14.50
N GLU A 87 24.09 -25.62 13.53
CA GLU A 87 25.13 -26.34 12.76
C GLU A 87 26.35 -26.72 13.62
N LEU A 88 26.52 -26.12 14.78
CA LEU A 88 27.52 -26.51 15.79
C LEU A 88 27.13 -27.76 16.58
N LEU A 89 25.87 -28.19 16.49
CA LEU A 89 25.32 -29.31 17.23
C LEU A 89 25.28 -30.58 16.37
N PRO A 90 25.36 -31.79 16.99
CA PRO A 90 25.11 -33.04 16.29
C PRO A 90 23.68 -33.05 15.70
N LYS A 91 23.55 -33.54 14.48
CA LYS A 91 22.24 -33.76 13.84
C LYS A 91 21.76 -35.16 14.18
N VAL A 92 20.60 -35.24 14.80
CA VAL A 92 19.93 -36.49 15.14
C VAL A 92 18.74 -36.67 14.21
N ALA A 93 18.64 -37.81 13.56
CA ALA A 93 17.52 -38.15 12.69
C ALA A 93 17.01 -39.56 12.98
N VAL A 94 15.70 -39.72 12.92
CA VAL A 94 15.07 -41.04 12.87
C VAL A 94 15.00 -41.44 11.41
N VAL A 95 15.52 -42.63 11.08
CA VAL A 95 15.54 -43.15 9.72
C VAL A 95 14.74 -44.44 9.70
N ALA A 96 13.82 -44.55 8.77
CA ALA A 96 13.10 -45.78 8.47
C ALA A 96 13.18 -46.01 6.95
N ALA A 97 13.54 -47.21 6.57
CA ALA A 97 13.54 -47.62 5.19
C ALA A 97 13.00 -49.03 5.04
N ASP A 98 12.31 -49.26 3.95
CA ASP A 98 11.82 -50.55 3.49
C ASP A 98 12.26 -50.75 2.06
N ASN A 99 13.15 -51.73 1.84
CA ASN A 99 13.75 -52.02 0.55
C ASN A 99 13.33 -53.42 0.09
N PHE A 100 12.49 -53.47 -0.91
CA PHE A 100 12.15 -54.69 -1.60
C PHE A 100 13.06 -54.86 -2.84
N THR A 101 13.96 -55.86 -2.76
CA THR A 101 14.99 -56.07 -3.78
C THR A 101 14.95 -57.50 -4.31
N GLY A 102 15.01 -57.67 -5.63
CA GLY A 102 15.06 -58.96 -6.26
C GLY A 102 14.47 -58.99 -7.68
N PRO A 103 14.46 -60.14 -8.34
CA PRO A 103 14.96 -61.43 -7.81
C PRO A 103 16.47 -61.52 -7.80
N PHE A 104 17.01 -62.04 -6.67
CA PHE A 104 18.41 -62.49 -6.65
C PHE A 104 18.48 -63.89 -7.20
N THR A 105 19.26 -64.12 -8.27
CA THR A 105 19.44 -65.41 -8.94
C THR A 105 20.86 -65.86 -8.70
N TYR A 106 21.01 -67.07 -8.12
CA TYR A 106 22.25 -67.83 -7.99
C TYR A 106 22.08 -69.17 -8.66
N ASP A 107 23.12 -69.62 -9.34
CA ASP A 107 23.08 -70.89 -10.03
C ASP A 107 23.41 -72.11 -9.17
N ILE A 108 24.26 -71.93 -8.13
CA ILE A 108 24.68 -73.00 -7.23
C ILE A 108 24.79 -72.49 -5.76
N PRO A 109 23.87 -72.87 -4.83
CA PRO A 109 22.58 -73.53 -5.09
C PRO A 109 21.62 -72.61 -5.82
N PRO A 110 20.70 -73.14 -6.63
CA PRO A 110 19.73 -72.31 -7.35
C PRO A 110 18.80 -71.59 -6.41
N ILE A 111 18.96 -70.29 -6.34
CA ILE A 111 18.13 -69.38 -5.54
C ILE A 111 17.53 -68.35 -6.47
N ASN A 112 16.22 -68.24 -6.45
CA ASN A 112 15.49 -67.17 -7.12
C ASN A 112 14.47 -66.60 -6.10
N LYS A 113 14.83 -65.60 -5.35
CA LYS A 113 14.00 -65.03 -4.28
C LYS A 113 14.14 -63.50 -4.22
N ASN A 114 13.02 -62.89 -3.86
CA ASN A 114 12.98 -61.50 -3.49
C ASN A 114 13.20 -61.38 -1.97
N PHE A 115 13.92 -60.35 -1.59
CA PHE A 115 14.14 -60.03 -0.16
C PHE A 115 13.53 -58.70 0.13
N ASN A 116 12.81 -58.64 1.25
CA ASN A 116 12.34 -57.39 1.85
C ASN A 116 13.18 -57.13 3.09
N VAL A 117 13.92 -56.02 3.07
CA VAL A 117 14.75 -55.59 4.22
C VAL A 117 14.22 -54.27 4.72
N TRP A 118 13.67 -54.29 5.89
CA TRP A 118 13.27 -53.06 6.56
C TRP A 118 14.13 -52.82 7.78
N TYR A 119 14.34 -51.52 8.05
CA TYR A 119 15.00 -51.13 9.30
C TYR A 119 14.44 -49.81 9.81
N VAL A 120 14.44 -49.63 11.13
CA VAL A 120 14.19 -48.38 11.81
C VAL A 120 15.37 -48.13 12.73
N GLY A 121 15.89 -46.91 12.69
CA GLY A 121 17.07 -46.60 13.50
C GLY A 121 17.16 -45.10 13.80
N VAL A 122 18.09 -44.79 14.69
CA VAL A 122 18.47 -43.42 15.03
C VAL A 122 19.87 -43.17 14.47
N GLY A 123 19.98 -42.21 13.56
CA GLY A 123 21.27 -41.78 13.01
C GLY A 123 21.75 -40.48 13.70
N VAL A 124 23.00 -40.47 14.14
CA VAL A 124 23.65 -39.26 14.65
C VAL A 124 24.77 -38.87 13.71
N LYS A 125 24.72 -37.64 13.15
CA LYS A 125 25.76 -37.11 12.27
C LYS A 125 26.37 -35.87 12.88
N TYR A 126 27.68 -35.83 13.01
CA TYR A 126 28.43 -34.66 13.44
C TYR A 126 29.56 -34.34 12.46
N SER A 127 29.64 -33.08 12.03
CA SER A 127 30.65 -32.63 11.08
C SER A 127 31.76 -31.86 11.81
N LEU A 128 32.94 -32.45 11.99
CA LEU A 128 34.07 -31.78 12.63
C LEU A 128 34.54 -30.51 11.89
N SER A 129 34.31 -30.44 10.59
CA SER A 129 34.65 -29.26 9.78
C SER A 129 33.72 -28.06 10.12
N SER A 130 32.53 -28.30 10.71
CA SER A 130 31.63 -27.23 11.14
C SER A 130 32.25 -26.39 12.26
N LEU A 131 33.07 -26.94 13.12
CA LEU A 131 33.75 -26.21 14.19
C LEU A 131 34.61 -25.03 13.66
N PHE A 132 35.15 -25.14 12.46
CA PHE A 132 35.99 -24.11 11.84
C PHE A 132 35.22 -23.17 10.89
N LYS A 133 34.16 -23.66 10.24
CA LYS A 133 33.38 -22.91 9.25
C LYS A 133 32.17 -22.18 9.88
N THR A 134 31.49 -22.81 10.80
CA THR A 134 30.26 -22.30 11.43
C THR A 134 30.43 -20.97 12.19
N PRO A 135 31.58 -20.67 12.88
CA PRO A 135 31.75 -19.37 13.52
C PRO A 135 31.65 -18.20 12.55
N LYS A 136 32.10 -18.38 11.30
CA LYS A 136 31.97 -17.34 10.25
C LYS A 136 30.52 -17.23 9.78
N SER A 137 29.82 -18.35 9.63
CA SER A 137 28.40 -18.39 9.29
C SER A 137 27.54 -17.72 10.37
N VAL A 138 27.80 -17.99 11.64
CA VAL A 138 27.14 -17.35 12.78
C VAL A 138 27.35 -15.85 12.80
N ARG A 139 28.59 -15.38 12.65
CA ARG A 139 28.89 -13.93 12.58
C ARG A 139 28.17 -13.24 11.41
N ARG A 140 28.07 -13.93 10.27
CA ARG A 140 27.31 -13.42 9.12
C ARG A 140 25.81 -13.32 9.46
N ALA A 141 25.23 -14.33 10.08
CA ALA A 141 23.82 -14.32 10.50
C ALA A 141 23.55 -13.26 11.57
N GLU A 142 24.49 -13.03 12.51
CA GLU A 142 24.41 -11.93 13.48
C GLU A 142 24.43 -10.55 12.83
N ALA A 143 25.25 -10.36 11.80
CA ALA A 143 25.28 -9.12 11.04
C ALA A 143 23.96 -8.92 10.27
N GLN A 144 23.39 -9.97 9.68
CA GLN A 144 22.09 -9.93 9.01
C GLN A 144 20.95 -9.61 9.97
N LEU A 145 20.98 -10.16 11.19
CA LEU A 145 19.99 -9.82 12.22
C LEU A 145 20.06 -8.35 12.59
N ARG A 146 21.27 -7.81 12.86
CA ARG A 146 21.44 -6.38 13.13
C ARG A 146 20.96 -5.51 11.97
N GLN A 147 21.29 -5.88 10.74
CA GLN A 147 20.80 -5.17 9.54
C GLN A 147 19.27 -5.16 9.49
N SER A 148 18.61 -6.27 9.81
CA SER A 148 17.14 -6.34 9.83
C SER A 148 16.53 -5.50 10.95
N GLN A 149 17.16 -5.45 12.13
CA GLN A 149 16.75 -4.60 13.25
C GLN A 149 16.84 -3.11 12.91
N GLU A 150 17.95 -2.68 12.29
CA GLU A 150 18.11 -1.30 11.81
C GLU A 150 17.12 -0.97 10.68
N ALA A 151 16.87 -1.91 9.77
CA ALA A 151 15.84 -1.73 8.73
C ALA A 151 14.43 -1.59 9.32
N HIS A 152 14.12 -2.30 10.41
CA HIS A 152 12.87 -2.12 11.14
C HIS A 152 12.78 -0.73 11.79
N ALA A 153 13.86 -0.23 12.40
CA ALA A 153 13.91 1.13 12.96
C ALA A 153 13.67 2.19 11.87
N VAL A 154 14.34 2.07 10.72
CA VAL A 154 14.10 2.96 9.56
C VAL A 154 12.66 2.88 9.05
N THR A 155 12.05 1.69 9.06
CA THR A 155 10.64 1.53 8.67
C THR A 155 9.72 2.27 9.63
N ASN A 156 9.98 2.21 10.94
CA ASN A 156 9.21 2.97 11.95
C ASN A 156 9.30 4.48 11.71
N GLU A 157 10.49 5.00 11.44
CA GLU A 157 10.68 6.42 11.11
C GLU A 157 9.95 6.82 9.83
N ASN A 158 10.02 5.99 8.80
CA ASN A 158 9.33 6.24 7.53
C ASN A 158 7.81 6.25 7.69
N VAL A 159 7.23 5.34 8.46
CA VAL A 159 5.79 5.33 8.75
C VAL A 159 5.40 6.58 9.54
N ASN A 160 6.17 6.97 10.56
CA ASN A 160 5.91 8.22 11.29
C ASN A 160 5.95 9.45 10.38
N ASN A 161 6.92 9.52 9.47
CA ASN A 161 7.02 10.60 8.49
C ASN A 161 5.82 10.60 7.51
N GLN A 162 5.37 9.42 7.06
CA GLN A 162 4.20 9.30 6.19
C GLN A 162 2.92 9.75 6.90
N VAL A 163 2.74 9.40 8.17
CA VAL A 163 1.60 9.87 8.98
C VAL A 163 1.63 11.39 9.14
N HIS A 164 2.79 11.95 9.47
CA HIS A 164 2.96 13.41 9.57
C HIS A 164 2.62 14.11 8.25
N GLN A 165 3.14 13.60 7.14
CA GLN A 165 2.86 14.15 5.81
C GLN A 165 1.37 14.07 5.49
N ALA A 166 0.74 12.91 5.68
CA ALA A 166 -0.68 12.72 5.38
C ALA A 166 -1.57 13.61 6.27
N TYR A 167 -1.26 13.73 7.56
CA TYR A 167 -1.94 14.62 8.49
C TYR A 167 -1.82 16.10 8.07
N THR A 168 -0.61 16.55 7.75
CA THR A 168 -0.36 17.92 7.29
C THR A 168 -1.11 18.22 5.99
N MET A 169 -1.10 17.29 5.02
CA MET A 169 -1.85 17.44 3.78
C MET A 169 -3.37 17.56 4.04
N HIS A 170 -3.89 16.80 5.00
CA HIS A 170 -5.29 16.88 5.36
C HIS A 170 -5.64 18.24 5.98
N GLN A 171 -4.80 18.78 6.88
CA GLN A 171 -4.98 20.12 7.42
C GLN A 171 -4.92 21.19 6.33
N GLN A 172 -4.00 21.05 5.37
CA GLN A 172 -3.88 21.95 4.24
C GLN A 172 -5.13 21.92 3.34
N ALA A 173 -5.76 20.76 3.14
CA ALA A 173 -6.98 20.63 2.34
C ALA A 173 -8.13 21.49 2.88
N TYR A 174 -8.27 21.64 4.21
CA TYR A 174 -9.26 22.56 4.79
C TYR A 174 -8.94 24.02 4.53
N VAL A 175 -7.65 24.40 4.56
CA VAL A 175 -7.25 25.78 4.22
C VAL A 175 -7.53 26.05 2.74
N GLU A 176 -7.25 25.10 1.87
CA GLU A 176 -7.52 25.16 0.44
C GLU A 176 -9.04 25.36 0.21
N LEU A 177 -9.89 24.54 0.83
CA LEU A 177 -11.34 24.68 0.68
C LEU A 177 -11.82 26.09 1.05
N ARG A 178 -11.38 26.64 2.19
CA ARG A 178 -11.76 28.01 2.59
C ARG A 178 -11.31 29.06 1.57
N THR A 179 -10.12 28.87 0.99
CA THR A 179 -9.59 29.75 -0.05
C THR A 179 -10.42 29.68 -1.32
N GLN A 180 -10.80 28.47 -1.76
CA GLN A 180 -11.62 28.30 -2.95
C GLN A 180 -13.06 28.82 -2.74
N GLN A 181 -13.64 28.64 -1.58
CA GLN A 181 -14.95 29.23 -1.23
C GLN A 181 -14.91 30.75 -1.34
N LYS A 182 -13.82 31.39 -0.88
CA LYS A 182 -13.68 32.84 -1.04
C LYS A 182 -13.46 33.24 -2.49
N SER A 183 -12.74 32.44 -3.28
CA SER A 183 -12.60 32.63 -4.73
C SER A 183 -13.95 32.59 -5.44
N VAL A 184 -14.80 31.62 -5.11
CA VAL A 184 -16.16 31.51 -5.69
C VAL A 184 -17.01 32.73 -5.34
N GLU A 185 -16.96 33.18 -4.07
CA GLU A 185 -17.68 34.40 -3.65
C GLU A 185 -17.26 35.60 -4.48
N LEU A 186 -15.95 35.85 -4.64
CA LEU A 186 -15.41 36.98 -5.40
C LEU A 186 -15.70 36.86 -6.89
N ALA A 187 -15.59 35.65 -7.45
CA ALA A 187 -15.90 35.40 -8.86
C ALA A 187 -17.37 35.62 -9.17
N ASN A 188 -18.27 35.23 -8.26
CA ASN A 188 -19.72 35.51 -8.36
C ASN A 188 -20.02 37.00 -8.31
N GLN A 189 -19.41 37.76 -7.40
CA GLN A 189 -19.54 39.21 -7.31
C GLN A 189 -19.07 39.88 -8.60
N ASN A 190 -17.92 39.50 -9.10
CA ASN A 190 -17.38 40.05 -10.37
C ASN A 190 -18.32 39.75 -11.55
N PHE A 191 -18.79 38.49 -11.65
CA PHE A 191 -19.75 38.11 -12.70
C PHE A 191 -21.01 38.96 -12.66
N GLN A 192 -21.60 39.18 -11.47
CA GLN A 192 -22.78 40.05 -11.33
C GLN A 192 -22.52 41.49 -11.75
N VAL A 193 -21.37 42.05 -11.39
CA VAL A 193 -21.00 43.41 -11.80
C VAL A 193 -20.86 43.50 -13.32
N VAL A 194 -20.16 42.56 -13.98
CA VAL A 194 -19.97 42.52 -15.41
C VAL A 194 -21.30 42.29 -16.12
N GLN A 195 -22.17 41.39 -15.59
CA GLN A 195 -23.50 41.16 -16.16
C GLN A 195 -24.38 42.41 -16.13
N ASN A 196 -24.36 43.16 -15.03
CA ASN A 196 -25.11 44.42 -14.92
C ASN A 196 -24.56 45.49 -15.88
N ARG A 197 -23.23 45.60 -16.05
CA ARG A 197 -22.60 46.49 -17.00
C ARG A 197 -22.96 46.12 -18.45
N TYR A 198 -22.94 44.82 -18.77
CA TYR A 198 -23.33 44.32 -20.10
C TYR A 198 -24.81 44.61 -20.40
N ALA A 199 -25.70 44.38 -19.45
CA ALA A 199 -27.13 44.71 -19.61
C ALA A 199 -27.38 46.21 -19.86
N ASN A 200 -26.51 47.07 -19.33
CA ASN A 200 -26.57 48.52 -19.54
C ASN A 200 -25.68 48.99 -20.74
N GLN A 201 -25.23 48.08 -21.58
CA GLN A 201 -24.36 48.38 -22.75
C GLN A 201 -23.00 49.02 -22.37
N LEU A 202 -22.51 48.80 -21.14
CA LEU A 202 -21.27 49.34 -20.60
C LEU A 202 -20.12 48.32 -20.54
N ALA A 203 -20.31 47.12 -21.07
CA ALA A 203 -19.31 46.07 -21.19
C ALA A 203 -19.51 45.29 -22.49
N LEU A 204 -18.44 44.65 -22.97
CA LEU A 204 -18.48 43.81 -24.16
C LEU A 204 -18.96 42.41 -23.82
N ILE A 205 -19.44 41.66 -24.81
CA ILE A 205 -19.78 40.25 -24.66
C ILE A 205 -18.57 39.40 -24.27
N THR A 206 -17.37 39.79 -24.70
CA THR A 206 -16.11 39.17 -24.30
C THR A 206 -15.86 39.27 -22.80
N ASP A 207 -16.11 40.43 -22.20
CA ASP A 207 -15.95 40.67 -20.78
C ASP A 207 -16.91 39.75 -19.97
N MET A 208 -18.13 39.57 -20.47
CA MET A 208 -19.11 38.67 -19.86
C MET A 208 -18.70 37.20 -19.94
N ILE A 209 -18.18 36.77 -21.09
CA ILE A 209 -17.65 35.41 -21.29
C ILE A 209 -16.48 35.16 -20.33
N ASP A 210 -15.56 36.12 -20.24
CA ASP A 210 -14.38 36.00 -19.37
C ASP A 210 -14.80 35.91 -17.89
N ALA A 211 -15.71 36.74 -17.44
CA ALA A 211 -16.25 36.70 -16.08
C ALA A 211 -16.98 35.36 -15.78
N SER A 212 -17.72 34.83 -16.75
CA SER A 212 -18.37 33.53 -16.67
C SER A 212 -17.36 32.39 -16.54
N ASN A 213 -16.26 32.46 -17.30
CA ASN A 213 -15.19 31.47 -17.25
C ASN A 213 -14.45 31.48 -15.90
N VAL A 214 -14.16 32.68 -15.38
CA VAL A 214 -13.54 32.82 -14.06
C VAL A 214 -14.43 32.23 -12.99
N LYS A 215 -15.74 32.50 -13.03
CA LYS A 215 -16.72 31.91 -12.12
C LYS A 215 -16.73 30.38 -12.20
N LEU A 216 -16.89 29.82 -13.40
CA LEU A 216 -16.91 28.37 -13.61
C LEU A 216 -15.61 27.70 -13.09
N ASN A 217 -14.46 28.29 -13.39
CA ASN A 217 -13.20 27.77 -12.91
C ASN A 217 -13.10 27.80 -11.36
N ALA A 218 -13.58 28.86 -10.71
CA ALA A 218 -13.60 28.94 -9.25
C ALA A 218 -14.51 27.86 -8.64
N GLU A 219 -15.70 27.65 -9.20
CA GLU A 219 -16.66 26.61 -8.77
C GLU A 219 -16.05 25.20 -8.94
N LEU A 220 -15.35 24.92 -10.05
CA LEU A 220 -14.67 23.66 -10.24
C LEU A 220 -13.54 23.44 -9.25
N GLN A 221 -12.77 24.49 -8.91
CA GLN A 221 -11.71 24.39 -7.90
C GLN A 221 -12.26 24.15 -6.50
N GLU A 222 -13.42 24.73 -6.17
CA GLU A 222 -14.09 24.46 -4.88
C GLU A 222 -14.52 22.98 -4.76
N VAL A 223 -15.13 22.42 -5.80
CA VAL A 223 -15.50 20.99 -5.83
C VAL A 223 -14.26 20.10 -5.71
N ASN A 224 -13.19 20.43 -6.42
CA ASN A 224 -11.93 19.71 -6.29
C ASN A 224 -11.36 19.76 -4.86
N ALA A 225 -11.44 20.90 -4.19
CA ALA A 225 -11.00 21.05 -2.80
C ALA A 225 -11.85 20.23 -1.85
N GLN A 226 -13.17 20.13 -2.07
CA GLN A 226 -14.07 19.25 -1.29
C GLN A 226 -13.69 17.78 -1.45
N ILE A 227 -13.46 17.33 -2.68
CA ILE A 227 -12.98 15.96 -2.98
C ILE A 227 -11.64 15.70 -2.32
N ASN A 228 -10.73 16.69 -2.32
CA ASN A 228 -9.41 16.57 -1.73
C ASN A 228 -9.44 16.35 -0.21
N ILE A 229 -10.40 16.92 0.52
CA ILE A 229 -10.60 16.63 1.94
C ILE A 229 -10.94 15.15 2.17
N ALA A 230 -11.88 14.60 1.41
CA ALA A 230 -12.23 13.19 1.50
C ALA A 230 -11.03 12.30 1.15
N TYR A 231 -10.33 12.61 0.06
CA TYR A 231 -9.14 11.87 -0.37
C TYR A 231 -8.04 11.86 0.70
N THR A 232 -7.70 13.02 1.24
CA THR A 232 -6.65 13.12 2.27
C THR A 232 -7.03 12.43 3.58
N TYR A 233 -8.31 12.44 3.96
CA TYR A 233 -8.81 11.69 5.11
C TYR A 233 -8.61 10.18 4.93
N TYR A 234 -9.02 9.63 3.79
CA TYR A 234 -8.82 8.20 3.51
C TYR A 234 -7.34 7.84 3.35
N ASN A 235 -6.53 8.76 2.85
CA ASN A 235 -5.08 8.57 2.79
C ASN A 235 -4.47 8.44 4.20
N VAL A 236 -4.92 9.23 5.18
CA VAL A 236 -4.49 9.07 6.58
C VAL A 236 -4.90 7.69 7.11
N LYS A 237 -6.13 7.25 6.85
CA LYS A 237 -6.59 5.91 7.24
C LYS A 237 -5.74 4.80 6.61
N TYR A 238 -5.40 4.93 5.35
CA TYR A 238 -4.53 3.98 4.64
C TYR A 238 -3.14 3.90 5.28
N VAL A 239 -2.50 5.04 5.54
CA VAL A 239 -1.16 5.10 6.14
C VAL A 239 -1.15 4.55 7.57
N THR A 240 -2.25 4.73 8.32
CA THR A 240 -2.41 4.18 9.68
C THR A 240 -2.85 2.71 9.72
N GLY A 241 -3.06 2.08 8.55
CA GLY A 241 -3.44 0.66 8.46
C GLY A 241 -4.87 0.35 8.88
N LYS A 242 -5.80 1.32 8.74
CA LYS A 242 -7.24 1.15 9.01
C LYS A 242 -8.07 0.75 7.79
N ILE A 243 -7.44 0.69 6.65
CA ILE A 243 -8.04 0.25 5.38
C ILE A 243 -7.13 -0.81 4.78
#